data_534c3a15400918f666a0bee827c4ade8
#
_entry.id   534c3a15400918f666a0bee827c4ade8
#
_cell.length_a   1.000
_cell.length_b   1.000
_cell.length_c   1.000
_cell.angle_alpha   90.00
_cell.angle_beta   90.00
_cell.angle_gamma   90.00
#
_symmetry.space_group_name_H-M   'P 1'
#
loop_
_entity.id
_entity.type
_entity.pdbx_description
1 polymer ?
#
loop_
_entity_poly.entity_id
_entity_poly.type
_entity_poly.pdbx_seq_one_letter_code
_entity_poly.pdbx_strand_id
1 'polypeptide(L)'
;LYGTRSLQTCSMAILIPTIGSARFDSRGELRLAARIREFLEENTVAWHNLPMGPRGRHPDFVIAHPANGLLVLEVKDWRFETLLSANKETVELMTTRGPVFDKNPFEQVRGYMFDVVQMLEKDTQLIFSADHAFKGRPLMPFGFGVVFTNISRKQFAQTNLREVFPEDRCVFKEEMSESIDAEVFRSQLWRMVSPRVGQPLSMPQFDRLRALLFPEVRIRQIALPLNEPEYANSSDRVLKVMDLNQEQIARSLGEGHRIIRGVAGSGKTLILAFRAEYLAHTSSKPVLILCYANGIAGRLEDVMQERAIEDRVQVSTFHTWCFRMLRTYDIPQPTESDYPEFDDRLAASVRAVAKAVDQGHIPAAQYDAVLIDEAHDFEPEWLALAVKMVNPTTKAFMIAYDDMQAIYKARKRPVWGQLGIEAKGRTTVLKINYRNTAQILGFARRFAADVISAPGTTADDEHAVLLPEDAGRQGLEPQLRQCVSVEAEAHCVAEWLIGQQHAGYEWPQLAVLYPEHWIGEIFARVLIKHGVPLDVAKANGNRILRSRCAVRLLSMHSAKGLEFPCVAIAGLGTLGRHGEPIEDNIRLTYVAITRATHETLLTYSNVSPLVERLIA
;
A
#
# COMPACT_ATOMS: atom_id res chain seq x y z
N LEU A 1 -17.57 45.15 -13.21
CA LEU A 1 -17.89 44.35 -12.02
C LEU A 1 -18.03 42.88 -12.45
N TYR A 2 -16.91 42.22 -12.67
CA TYR A 2 -16.85 40.76 -12.91
C TYR A 2 -16.44 40.10 -11.59
N GLY A 3 -17.38 39.40 -10.96
CA GLY A 3 -17.15 38.59 -9.80
C GLY A 3 -16.34 37.34 -10.19
N THR A 4 -15.14 37.25 -9.66
CA THR A 4 -14.31 36.02 -9.68
C THR A 4 -15.04 34.94 -8.87
N ARG A 5 -15.67 33.99 -9.55
CA ARG A 5 -16.03 32.71 -8.92
C ARG A 5 -14.73 31.97 -8.62
N SER A 6 -14.39 31.86 -7.36
CA SER A 6 -13.38 30.94 -6.89
C SER A 6 -13.78 29.52 -7.32
N LEU A 7 -12.96 28.88 -8.15
CA LEU A 7 -13.01 27.45 -8.40
C LEU A 7 -12.63 26.74 -7.07
N GLN A 8 -13.63 26.47 -6.22
CA GLN A 8 -13.47 25.44 -5.20
C GLN A 8 -13.26 24.12 -5.93
N THR A 9 -12.09 23.54 -5.79
CA THR A 9 -11.79 22.15 -6.17
C THR A 9 -12.72 21.26 -5.37
N CYS A 10 -13.83 20.82 -5.96
CA CYS A 10 -14.70 19.81 -5.38
C CYS A 10 -13.92 18.50 -5.31
N SER A 11 -13.49 18.11 -4.14
CA SER A 11 -13.06 16.76 -3.84
C SER A 11 -14.24 15.81 -4.00
N MET A 12 -14.06 14.71 -4.72
CA MET A 12 -15.14 13.78 -5.11
C MET A 12 -15.10 12.53 -4.24
N ALA A 13 -16.27 11.95 -3.94
CA ALA A 13 -16.37 10.65 -3.29
C ALA A 13 -15.71 9.53 -4.14
N ILE A 14 -15.15 8.53 -3.47
CA ILE A 14 -14.54 7.36 -4.11
C ILE A 14 -15.65 6.36 -4.45
N LEU A 15 -15.85 6.06 -5.73
CA LEU A 15 -16.78 5.03 -6.20
C LEU A 15 -16.02 3.77 -6.67
N ILE A 16 -16.45 2.60 -6.22
CA ILE A 16 -15.83 1.31 -6.48
C ILE A 16 -16.88 0.31 -7.01
N PRO A 17 -16.69 -0.26 -8.20
CA PRO A 17 -15.74 0.12 -9.23
C PRO A 17 -16.02 1.52 -9.80
N THR A 18 -15.06 2.13 -10.48
CA THR A 18 -15.28 3.45 -11.11
C THR A 18 -16.39 3.40 -12.15
N ILE A 19 -17.07 4.52 -12.43
CA ILE A 19 -18.20 4.59 -13.37
C ILE A 19 -17.83 3.99 -14.75
N GLY A 20 -16.59 4.17 -15.21
CA GLY A 20 -16.13 3.66 -16.51
C GLY A 20 -15.88 2.16 -16.54
N SER A 21 -15.69 1.51 -15.39
CA SER A 21 -15.42 0.08 -15.26
C SER A 21 -16.60 -0.71 -14.68
N ALA A 22 -17.59 -0.04 -14.10
CA ALA A 22 -18.79 -0.66 -13.55
C ALA A 22 -19.76 -1.08 -14.64
N ARG A 23 -20.45 -2.20 -14.45
CA ARG A 23 -21.64 -2.58 -15.21
C ARG A 23 -22.85 -2.24 -14.35
N PHE A 24 -23.69 -1.32 -14.83
CA PHE A 24 -24.92 -0.95 -14.17
C PHE A 24 -26.09 -1.69 -14.82
N ASP A 25 -26.95 -2.28 -14.01
CA ASP A 25 -28.12 -3.02 -14.49
C ASP A 25 -29.23 -2.07 -14.96
N SER A 26 -29.20 -0.83 -14.47
CA SER A 26 -30.19 0.18 -14.81
C SER A 26 -29.58 1.57 -15.06
N ARG A 27 -30.34 2.42 -15.79
CA ARG A 27 -29.98 3.84 -15.96
C ARG A 27 -30.07 4.62 -14.65
N GLY A 28 -30.91 4.17 -13.73
CA GLY A 28 -31.06 4.76 -12.41
C GLY A 28 -29.85 4.58 -11.55
N GLU A 29 -29.27 3.39 -11.55
CA GLU A 29 -28.01 3.11 -10.85
C GLU A 29 -26.86 3.98 -11.39
N LEU A 30 -26.73 4.10 -12.72
CA LEU A 30 -25.70 4.96 -13.32
C LEU A 30 -25.88 6.44 -12.90
N ARG A 31 -27.13 6.95 -12.87
CA ARG A 31 -27.41 8.31 -12.41
C ARG A 31 -27.05 8.48 -10.94
N LEU A 32 -27.42 7.53 -10.07
CA LEU A 32 -27.08 7.59 -8.66
C LEU A 32 -25.57 7.54 -8.45
N ALA A 33 -24.86 6.67 -9.15
CA ALA A 33 -23.39 6.60 -9.13
C ALA A 33 -22.73 7.94 -9.46
N ALA A 34 -23.23 8.63 -10.49
CA ALA A 34 -22.74 9.94 -10.87
C ALA A 34 -22.98 10.98 -9.75
N ARG A 35 -24.18 10.99 -9.13
CA ARG A 35 -24.51 11.92 -8.02
C ARG A 35 -23.71 11.64 -6.77
N ILE A 36 -23.51 10.36 -6.39
CA ILE A 36 -22.67 9.96 -5.27
C ILE A 36 -21.24 10.49 -5.47
N ARG A 37 -20.66 10.28 -6.66
CA ARG A 37 -19.30 10.73 -6.94
C ARG A 37 -19.15 12.25 -6.92
N GLU A 38 -20.12 12.98 -7.45
CA GLU A 38 -20.05 14.43 -7.63
C GLU A 38 -20.42 15.21 -6.37
N PHE A 39 -21.37 14.70 -5.58
CA PHE A 39 -22.01 15.47 -4.50
C PHE A 39 -21.60 15.03 -3.09
N LEU A 40 -21.05 13.81 -2.89
CA LEU A 40 -20.63 13.40 -1.56
C LEU A 40 -19.18 13.84 -1.25
N GLU A 41 -18.88 13.92 0.03
CA GLU A 41 -17.63 14.41 0.58
C GLU A 41 -16.42 13.50 0.21
N GLU A 42 -15.22 14.07 0.20
CA GLU A 42 -13.97 13.41 -0.17
C GLU A 42 -13.69 12.12 0.62
N ASN A 43 -14.07 12.07 1.89
CA ASN A 43 -13.87 10.89 2.74
C ASN A 43 -14.96 9.82 2.57
N THR A 44 -15.88 10.00 1.61
CA THR A 44 -16.94 9.03 1.32
C THR A 44 -16.42 7.95 0.38
N VAL A 45 -16.68 6.69 0.72
CA VAL A 45 -16.46 5.54 -0.17
C VAL A 45 -17.80 4.88 -0.46
N ALA A 46 -18.08 4.66 -1.73
CA ALA A 46 -19.29 3.98 -2.18
C ALA A 46 -18.92 2.76 -3.04
N TRP A 47 -19.54 1.65 -2.74
CA TRP A 47 -19.40 0.41 -3.52
C TRP A 47 -20.70 0.15 -4.27
N HIS A 48 -20.59 -0.22 -5.54
CA HIS A 48 -21.69 -0.65 -6.38
C HIS A 48 -21.68 -2.17 -6.53
N ASN A 49 -22.84 -2.80 -6.37
CA ASN A 49 -23.06 -4.25 -6.56
C ASN A 49 -22.11 -5.12 -5.70
N LEU A 50 -22.00 -4.78 -4.42
CA LEU A 50 -21.08 -5.42 -3.48
C LEU A 50 -21.60 -6.80 -3.03
N PRO A 51 -20.90 -7.94 -3.28
CA PRO A 51 -21.30 -9.23 -2.73
C PRO A 51 -21.17 -9.24 -1.20
N MET A 52 -22.27 -9.46 -0.49
CA MET A 52 -22.32 -9.39 0.96
C MET A 52 -22.87 -10.67 1.59
N GLY A 53 -22.25 -11.02 2.74
CA GLY A 53 -22.67 -12.13 3.59
C GLY A 53 -22.52 -13.51 2.96
N PRO A 54 -22.85 -14.59 3.74
CA PRO A 54 -22.66 -15.97 3.29
C PRO A 54 -23.59 -16.40 2.15
N ARG A 55 -24.61 -15.60 1.85
CA ARG A 55 -25.60 -15.86 0.79
C ARG A 55 -25.28 -15.15 -0.52
N GLY A 56 -24.16 -14.42 -0.60
CA GLY A 56 -23.76 -13.69 -1.82
C GLY A 56 -24.81 -12.67 -2.29
N ARG A 57 -25.45 -11.95 -1.38
CA ARG A 57 -26.43 -10.92 -1.73
C ARG A 57 -25.72 -9.66 -2.22
N HIS A 58 -26.32 -8.98 -3.19
CA HIS A 58 -25.72 -7.81 -3.85
C HIS A 58 -26.62 -6.59 -3.68
N PRO A 59 -26.38 -5.72 -2.68
CA PRO A 59 -27.00 -4.39 -2.64
C PRO A 59 -26.48 -3.53 -3.77
N ASP A 60 -27.35 -2.68 -4.34
CA ASP A 60 -26.95 -1.80 -5.44
C ASP A 60 -25.85 -0.83 -5.01
N PHE A 61 -25.98 -0.21 -3.82
CA PHE A 61 -24.92 0.64 -3.26
C PHE A 61 -24.74 0.44 -1.77
N VAL A 62 -23.48 0.44 -1.35
CA VAL A 62 -23.06 0.57 0.05
C VAL A 62 -22.19 1.81 0.15
N ILE A 63 -22.57 2.76 1.01
CA ILE A 63 -21.89 4.05 1.17
C ILE A 63 -21.39 4.15 2.60
N ALA A 64 -20.12 4.47 2.78
CA ALA A 64 -19.50 4.67 4.09
C ALA A 64 -18.80 6.03 4.18
N HIS A 65 -18.99 6.71 5.30
CA HIS A 65 -18.32 7.95 5.64
C HIS A 65 -17.89 7.92 7.11
N PRO A 66 -16.65 8.32 7.47
CA PRO A 66 -16.14 8.15 8.84
C PRO A 66 -16.97 8.89 9.89
N ALA A 67 -17.55 10.04 9.57
CA ALA A 67 -18.38 10.81 10.50
C ALA A 67 -19.89 10.48 10.41
N ASN A 68 -20.40 10.19 9.20
CA ASN A 68 -21.83 10.02 8.94
C ASN A 68 -22.31 8.56 9.07
N GLY A 69 -21.36 7.59 9.06
CA GLY A 69 -21.67 6.19 9.23
C GLY A 69 -21.81 5.39 7.93
N LEU A 70 -22.66 4.37 7.96
CA LEU A 70 -22.86 3.41 6.88
C LEU A 70 -24.28 3.44 6.35
N LEU A 71 -24.46 3.51 5.03
CA LEU A 71 -25.73 3.54 4.36
C LEU A 71 -25.78 2.49 3.26
N VAL A 72 -26.82 1.64 3.25
CA VAL A 72 -27.09 0.68 2.17
C VAL A 72 -28.31 1.13 1.39
N LEU A 73 -28.17 1.15 0.05
CA LEU A 73 -29.22 1.62 -0.84
C LEU A 73 -29.60 0.53 -1.87
N GLU A 74 -30.89 0.46 -2.14
CA GLU A 74 -31.46 -0.30 -3.26
C GLU A 74 -32.05 0.71 -4.26
N VAL A 75 -31.86 0.49 -5.56
CA VAL A 75 -32.30 1.38 -6.63
C VAL A 75 -33.42 0.73 -7.41
N LYS A 76 -34.50 1.45 -7.59
CA LYS A 76 -35.64 0.97 -8.39
C LYS A 76 -36.00 1.98 -9.48
N ASP A 77 -35.87 1.54 -10.74
CA ASP A 77 -36.23 2.32 -11.95
C ASP A 77 -37.73 2.20 -12.30
N TRP A 78 -38.55 1.87 -11.29
CA TRP A 78 -39.99 1.77 -11.49
C TRP A 78 -40.60 3.08 -11.92
N ARG A 79 -41.59 3.00 -12.79
CA ARG A 79 -42.45 4.15 -13.13
C ARG A 79 -43.72 4.08 -12.32
N PHE A 80 -44.23 5.23 -11.92
CA PHE A 80 -45.45 5.29 -11.13
C PHE A 80 -46.64 4.57 -11.80
N GLU A 81 -46.77 4.72 -13.12
CA GLU A 81 -47.82 4.10 -13.93
C GLU A 81 -47.74 2.60 -14.02
N THR A 82 -46.62 1.99 -13.71
CA THR A 82 -46.42 0.52 -13.71
C THR A 82 -46.67 -0.11 -12.35
N LEU A 83 -46.84 0.69 -11.29
CA LEU A 83 -47.03 0.16 -9.94
C LEU A 83 -48.53 -0.16 -9.75
N LEU A 84 -48.86 -1.44 -9.57
CA LEU A 84 -50.24 -1.91 -9.38
C LEU A 84 -50.62 -1.99 -7.91
N SER A 85 -49.80 -2.67 -7.11
CA SER A 85 -50.00 -2.84 -5.68
C SER A 85 -48.68 -3.00 -4.95
N ALA A 86 -48.64 -2.66 -3.66
CA ALA A 86 -47.50 -2.87 -2.80
C ALA A 86 -47.92 -3.26 -1.39
N ASN A 87 -47.26 -4.23 -0.80
CA ASN A 87 -47.39 -4.59 0.61
C ASN A 87 -46.00 -4.73 1.26
N LYS A 88 -45.94 -5.17 2.51
CA LYS A 88 -44.68 -5.29 3.25
C LYS A 88 -43.72 -6.36 2.69
N GLU A 89 -44.19 -7.33 1.90
CA GLU A 89 -43.39 -8.43 1.40
C GLU A 89 -43.11 -8.30 -0.10
N THR A 90 -44.11 -7.86 -0.87
CA THR A 90 -44.06 -7.86 -2.33
C THR A 90 -44.62 -6.58 -2.94
N VAL A 91 -44.19 -6.30 -4.15
CA VAL A 91 -44.69 -5.24 -5.02
C VAL A 91 -45.13 -5.84 -6.35
N GLU A 92 -46.31 -5.51 -6.82
CA GLU A 92 -46.83 -5.93 -8.10
C GLU A 92 -46.63 -4.82 -9.14
N LEU A 93 -45.96 -5.20 -10.24
CA LEU A 93 -45.61 -4.29 -11.33
C LEU A 93 -46.21 -4.74 -12.65
N MET A 94 -46.81 -3.85 -13.41
CA MET A 94 -47.23 -4.12 -14.79
C MET A 94 -46.01 -4.07 -15.72
N THR A 95 -45.76 -5.14 -16.43
CA THR A 95 -44.74 -5.21 -17.48
C THR A 95 -45.39 -5.41 -18.85
N THR A 96 -44.63 -5.29 -19.92
CA THR A 96 -45.11 -5.59 -21.30
C THR A 96 -45.58 -7.04 -21.50
N ARG A 97 -45.24 -7.92 -20.55
CA ARG A 97 -45.61 -9.36 -20.55
C ARG A 97 -46.72 -9.70 -19.54
N GLY A 98 -47.27 -8.67 -18.85
CA GLY A 98 -48.26 -8.82 -17.80
C GLY A 98 -47.74 -8.46 -16.41
N PRO A 99 -48.55 -8.63 -15.36
CA PRO A 99 -48.16 -8.33 -13.99
C PRO A 99 -47.09 -9.29 -13.49
N VAL A 100 -46.09 -8.74 -12.77
CA VAL A 100 -44.99 -9.47 -12.16
C VAL A 100 -44.87 -9.04 -10.70
N PHE A 101 -44.60 -10.00 -9.80
CA PHE A 101 -44.35 -9.75 -8.40
C PHE A 101 -42.84 -9.63 -8.15
N ASP A 102 -42.42 -8.53 -7.57
CA ASP A 102 -41.05 -8.29 -7.07
C ASP A 102 -41.06 -8.27 -5.55
N LYS A 103 -39.90 -8.48 -4.92
CA LYS A 103 -39.78 -8.33 -3.48
C LYS A 103 -39.85 -6.86 -3.09
N ASN A 104 -40.39 -6.59 -1.89
CA ASN A 104 -40.36 -5.24 -1.35
C ASN A 104 -38.89 -4.77 -1.17
N PRO A 105 -38.45 -3.66 -1.80
CA PRO A 105 -37.07 -3.21 -1.77
C PRO A 105 -36.60 -2.81 -0.36
N PHE A 106 -37.49 -2.41 0.53
CA PHE A 106 -37.16 -2.14 1.93
C PHE A 106 -36.81 -3.40 2.71
N GLU A 107 -37.50 -4.51 2.46
CA GLU A 107 -37.16 -5.81 3.05
C GLU A 107 -35.83 -6.36 2.48
N GLN A 108 -35.56 -6.08 1.19
CA GLN A 108 -34.29 -6.44 0.58
C GLN A 108 -33.13 -5.68 1.26
N VAL A 109 -33.18 -4.35 1.24
CA VAL A 109 -32.08 -3.51 1.74
C VAL A 109 -31.92 -3.62 3.27
N ARG A 110 -33.02 -3.83 4.00
CA ARG A 110 -32.99 -4.10 5.45
C ARG A 110 -32.25 -5.42 5.72
N GLY A 111 -32.50 -6.44 4.95
CA GLY A 111 -31.80 -7.71 5.04
C GLY A 111 -30.30 -7.58 4.78
N TYR A 112 -29.90 -6.78 3.78
CA TYR A 112 -28.48 -6.50 3.51
C TYR A 112 -27.82 -5.75 4.68
N MET A 113 -28.49 -4.76 5.25
CA MET A 113 -27.97 -4.02 6.40
C MET A 113 -27.78 -4.93 7.62
N PHE A 114 -28.68 -5.86 7.89
CA PHE A 114 -28.51 -6.83 8.98
C PHE A 114 -27.31 -7.76 8.76
N ASP A 115 -27.09 -8.23 7.53
CA ASP A 115 -25.92 -9.05 7.20
C ASP A 115 -24.61 -8.27 7.47
N VAL A 116 -24.58 -6.96 7.13
CA VAL A 116 -23.44 -6.07 7.44
C VAL A 116 -23.25 -5.90 8.94
N VAL A 117 -24.31 -5.57 9.67
CA VAL A 117 -24.24 -5.36 11.12
C VAL A 117 -23.72 -6.62 11.83
N GLN A 118 -24.23 -7.80 11.49
CA GLN A 118 -23.73 -9.06 12.04
C GLN A 118 -22.27 -9.34 11.75
N MET A 119 -21.77 -8.88 10.59
CA MET A 119 -20.37 -8.99 10.26
C MET A 119 -19.52 -8.04 11.11
N LEU A 120 -19.97 -6.80 11.30
CA LEU A 120 -19.28 -5.80 12.12
C LEU A 120 -19.27 -6.14 13.61
N GLU A 121 -20.35 -6.75 14.14
CA GLU A 121 -20.44 -7.19 15.54
C GLU A 121 -19.42 -8.27 15.92
N LYS A 122 -18.83 -8.96 14.92
CA LYS A 122 -17.75 -9.93 15.15
C LYS A 122 -16.36 -9.28 15.28
N ASP A 123 -16.23 -8.00 14.99
CA ASP A 123 -14.96 -7.29 15.03
C ASP A 123 -14.85 -6.40 16.27
N THR A 124 -13.97 -6.80 17.21
CA THR A 124 -13.80 -6.13 18.50
C THR A 124 -13.34 -4.67 18.43
N GLN A 125 -12.79 -4.22 17.29
CA GLN A 125 -12.32 -2.84 17.09
C GLN A 125 -13.40 -1.92 16.50
N LEU A 126 -14.50 -2.50 16.00
CA LEU A 126 -15.61 -1.76 15.39
C LEU A 126 -16.89 -1.79 16.22
N ILE A 127 -16.83 -2.35 17.43
CA ILE A 127 -17.93 -2.39 18.39
C ILE A 127 -17.61 -1.62 19.66
N PHE A 128 -18.66 -1.19 20.37
CA PHE A 128 -18.52 -0.61 21.69
C PHE A 128 -17.94 -1.62 22.69
N SER A 129 -16.99 -1.16 23.51
CA SER A 129 -16.31 -1.96 24.53
C SER A 129 -17.26 -2.50 25.60
N ALA A 130 -16.76 -3.45 26.41
CA ALA A 130 -17.53 -4.11 27.46
C ALA A 130 -18.13 -3.15 28.51
N ASP A 131 -17.49 -2.00 28.74
CA ASP A 131 -17.86 -1.01 29.74
C ASP A 131 -18.84 0.06 29.22
N HIS A 132 -19.19 0.01 27.92
CA HIS A 132 -20.07 0.99 27.31
C HIS A 132 -21.55 0.55 27.36
N ALA A 133 -22.48 1.50 27.46
CA ALA A 133 -23.93 1.23 27.50
C ALA A 133 -24.45 0.48 26.26
N PHE A 134 -23.77 0.60 25.13
CA PHE A 134 -24.07 -0.08 23.86
C PHE A 134 -23.12 -1.23 23.54
N LYS A 135 -22.58 -1.89 24.54
CA LYS A 135 -21.67 -3.04 24.42
C LYS A 135 -22.06 -3.99 23.28
N GLY A 136 -21.07 -4.29 22.42
CA GLY A 136 -21.20 -5.25 21.32
C GLY A 136 -21.93 -4.72 20.08
N ARG A 137 -22.47 -3.49 20.11
CA ARG A 137 -23.06 -2.85 18.93
C ARG A 137 -21.99 -2.12 18.10
N PRO A 138 -22.19 -1.96 16.79
CA PRO A 138 -21.27 -1.21 15.95
C PRO A 138 -21.02 0.21 16.46
N LEU A 139 -19.77 0.67 16.40
CA LEU A 139 -19.35 2.01 16.84
C LEU A 139 -20.00 3.13 16.03
N MET A 140 -20.21 2.91 14.73
CA MET A 140 -20.77 3.93 13.85
C MET A 140 -22.27 3.80 13.70
N PRO A 141 -22.97 4.90 13.40
CA PRO A 141 -24.36 4.85 12.99
C PRO A 141 -24.52 4.18 11.63
N PHE A 142 -25.67 3.55 11.40
CA PHE A 142 -25.98 2.89 10.13
C PHE A 142 -27.44 3.06 9.74
N GLY A 143 -27.68 2.96 8.44
CA GLY A 143 -29.01 3.12 7.88
C GLY A 143 -29.16 2.43 6.53
N PHE A 144 -30.39 2.42 6.04
CA PHE A 144 -30.73 1.88 4.73
C PHE A 144 -31.86 2.66 4.10
N GLY A 145 -31.93 2.64 2.77
CA GLY A 145 -32.98 3.35 2.04
C GLY A 145 -33.19 2.83 0.62
N VAL A 146 -34.19 3.37 -0.05
CA VAL A 146 -34.54 3.03 -1.42
C VAL A 146 -34.53 4.28 -2.29
N VAL A 147 -33.99 4.16 -3.50
CA VAL A 147 -33.94 5.24 -4.49
C VAL A 147 -34.92 4.94 -5.62
N PHE A 148 -36.00 5.72 -5.70
CA PHE A 148 -36.96 5.65 -6.79
C PHE A 148 -36.61 6.69 -7.87
N THR A 149 -35.93 6.25 -8.90
CA THR A 149 -35.31 7.12 -9.90
C THR A 149 -36.30 7.79 -10.85
N ASN A 150 -37.51 7.23 -11.01
CA ASN A 150 -38.54 7.75 -11.92
C ASN A 150 -39.87 8.10 -11.24
N ILE A 151 -40.02 7.88 -9.93
CA ILE A 151 -41.21 8.27 -9.16
C ILE A 151 -40.93 9.62 -8.50
N SER A 152 -41.83 10.58 -8.68
CA SER A 152 -41.73 11.88 -8.04
C SER A 152 -42.27 11.87 -6.61
N ARG A 153 -41.76 12.75 -5.74
CA ARG A 153 -42.29 12.93 -4.39
C ARG A 153 -43.76 13.29 -4.39
N LYS A 154 -44.21 14.08 -5.38
CA LYS A 154 -45.61 14.45 -5.55
C LYS A 154 -46.50 13.23 -5.88
N GLN A 155 -46.08 12.38 -6.82
CA GLN A 155 -46.78 11.12 -7.14
C GLN A 155 -46.85 10.20 -5.92
N PHE A 156 -45.77 10.05 -5.19
CA PHE A 156 -45.71 9.24 -3.98
C PHE A 156 -46.68 9.75 -2.89
N ALA A 157 -46.73 11.07 -2.66
CA ALA A 157 -47.58 11.69 -1.66
C ALA A 157 -49.10 11.61 -1.98
N GLN A 158 -49.43 11.40 -3.25
CA GLN A 158 -50.84 11.25 -3.70
C GLN A 158 -51.43 9.84 -3.45
N THR A 159 -50.62 8.93 -2.90
CA THR A 159 -50.98 7.53 -2.64
C THR A 159 -50.72 7.13 -1.19
N ASN A 160 -51.22 5.97 -0.78
CA ASN A 160 -50.95 5.38 0.53
C ASN A 160 -49.61 4.61 0.57
N LEU A 161 -48.72 4.81 -0.40
CA LEU A 161 -47.40 4.11 -0.45
C LEU A 161 -46.53 4.36 0.78
N ARG A 162 -46.75 5.49 1.50
CA ARG A 162 -46.09 5.81 2.77
C ARG A 162 -46.34 4.79 3.89
N GLU A 163 -47.41 4.02 3.81
CA GLU A 163 -47.74 2.96 4.77
C GLU A 163 -46.85 1.73 4.56
N VAL A 164 -46.32 1.58 3.35
CA VAL A 164 -45.43 0.47 2.94
C VAL A 164 -43.99 0.93 2.86
N PHE A 165 -43.76 2.13 2.35
CA PHE A 165 -42.42 2.69 2.14
C PHE A 165 -42.22 3.94 3.00
N PRO A 166 -41.36 3.90 4.05
CA PRO A 166 -41.09 5.08 4.87
C PRO A 166 -40.48 6.23 4.04
N GLU A 167 -41.16 7.38 3.96
CA GLU A 167 -40.76 8.47 3.09
C GLU A 167 -39.40 9.08 3.49
N ASP A 168 -39.06 9.08 4.77
CA ASP A 168 -37.79 9.55 5.31
C ASP A 168 -36.58 8.68 4.87
N ARG A 169 -36.85 7.49 4.35
CA ARG A 169 -35.85 6.55 3.83
C ARG A 169 -35.93 6.39 2.31
N CYS A 170 -36.55 7.34 1.61
CA CYS A 170 -36.67 7.34 0.15
C CYS A 170 -35.92 8.52 -0.46
N VAL A 171 -35.29 8.30 -1.59
CA VAL A 171 -34.84 9.31 -2.56
C VAL A 171 -35.76 9.22 -3.77
N PHE A 172 -36.21 10.38 -4.28
CA PHE A 172 -37.12 10.45 -5.41
C PHE A 172 -36.48 11.07 -6.65
N LYS A 173 -37.21 11.10 -7.75
CA LYS A 173 -36.75 11.60 -9.04
C LYS A 173 -36.17 13.03 -8.97
N GLU A 174 -36.78 13.92 -8.18
CA GLU A 174 -36.34 15.29 -8.06
C GLU A 174 -34.96 15.41 -7.44
N GLU A 175 -34.65 14.56 -6.45
CA GLU A 175 -33.35 14.54 -5.74
C GLU A 175 -32.24 13.89 -6.60
N MET A 176 -32.63 13.28 -7.72
CA MET A 176 -31.70 12.70 -8.70
C MET A 176 -31.37 13.66 -9.84
N SER A 177 -31.94 14.88 -9.84
CA SER A 177 -31.74 15.90 -10.87
C SER A 177 -30.29 16.42 -10.87
N GLU A 178 -29.77 16.76 -12.06
CA GLU A 178 -28.47 17.43 -12.21
C GLU A 178 -28.43 18.84 -11.64
N SER A 179 -29.58 19.45 -11.50
CA SER A 179 -29.75 20.84 -11.00
C SER A 179 -29.94 20.93 -9.48
N ILE A 180 -29.98 19.78 -8.76
CA ILE A 180 -30.14 19.80 -7.31
C ILE A 180 -28.85 20.30 -6.63
N ASP A 181 -29.01 21.02 -5.54
CA ASP A 181 -27.92 21.44 -4.68
C ASP A 181 -27.28 20.23 -3.99
N ALA A 182 -25.94 20.14 -3.98
CA ALA A 182 -25.19 19.03 -3.39
C ALA A 182 -25.49 18.87 -1.90
N GLU A 183 -25.74 19.96 -1.15
CA GLU A 183 -26.07 19.93 0.27
C GLU A 183 -27.42 19.26 0.51
N VAL A 184 -28.40 19.56 -0.35
CA VAL A 184 -29.75 18.96 -0.30
C VAL A 184 -29.65 17.45 -0.55
N PHE A 185 -28.88 17.03 -1.55
CA PHE A 185 -28.69 15.62 -1.83
C PHE A 185 -27.98 14.88 -0.66
N ARG A 186 -26.91 15.45 -0.11
CA ARG A 186 -26.20 14.90 1.07
C ARG A 186 -27.12 14.77 2.26
N SER A 187 -27.82 15.83 2.60
CA SER A 187 -28.76 15.87 3.72
C SER A 187 -29.85 14.80 3.57
N GLN A 188 -30.37 14.58 2.36
CA GLN A 188 -31.36 13.55 2.09
C GLN A 188 -30.83 12.14 2.29
N LEU A 189 -29.61 11.84 1.84
CA LEU A 189 -28.99 10.53 2.03
C LEU A 189 -28.67 10.26 3.50
N TRP A 190 -27.99 11.18 4.18
CA TRP A 190 -27.56 10.96 5.56
C TRP A 190 -28.69 10.98 6.57
N ARG A 191 -29.86 11.57 6.23
CA ARG A 191 -31.07 11.46 7.06
C ARG A 191 -31.59 10.03 7.21
N MET A 192 -31.26 9.12 6.27
CA MET A 192 -31.61 7.70 6.36
C MET A 192 -30.79 6.94 7.40
N VAL A 193 -29.67 7.51 7.84
CA VAL A 193 -28.81 6.94 8.89
C VAL A 193 -29.37 7.35 10.24
N SER A 194 -29.62 6.39 11.11
CA SER A 194 -30.21 6.64 12.43
C SER A 194 -29.16 7.22 13.40
N PRO A 195 -29.28 8.46 13.89
CA PRO A 195 -28.27 9.07 14.75
C PRO A 195 -28.31 8.62 16.21
N ARG A 196 -29.20 7.71 16.58
CA ARG A 196 -29.46 7.37 17.99
C ARG A 196 -28.36 6.56 18.69
N VAL A 197 -27.52 5.86 17.94
CA VAL A 197 -26.42 5.04 18.48
C VAL A 197 -25.27 5.10 17.48
N GLY A 198 -24.13 5.58 17.93
CA GLY A 198 -22.92 5.62 17.09
C GLY A 198 -22.05 6.83 17.39
N GLN A 199 -20.81 6.74 16.99
CA GLN A 199 -19.81 7.81 17.05
C GLN A 199 -19.04 7.84 15.74
N PRO A 200 -18.39 8.96 15.40
CA PRO A 200 -17.46 9.00 14.27
C PRO A 200 -16.34 7.96 14.45
N LEU A 201 -16.01 7.30 13.35
CA LEU A 201 -14.86 6.38 13.32
C LEU A 201 -13.57 7.18 13.18
N SER A 202 -12.52 6.77 13.89
CA SER A 202 -11.17 7.17 13.55
C SER A 202 -10.78 6.61 12.18
N MET A 203 -9.81 7.22 11.50
CA MET A 203 -9.38 6.74 10.18
C MET A 203 -8.92 5.27 10.18
N PRO A 204 -8.15 4.77 11.18
CA PRO A 204 -7.85 3.34 11.26
C PRO A 204 -9.08 2.44 11.39
N GLN A 205 -10.10 2.87 12.15
CA GLN A 205 -11.37 2.13 12.28
C GLN A 205 -12.16 2.17 10.97
N PHE A 206 -12.15 3.29 10.26
CA PHE A 206 -12.80 3.42 8.96
C PHE A 206 -12.11 2.54 7.90
N ASP A 207 -10.79 2.49 7.89
CA ASP A 207 -10.03 1.60 6.99
C ASP A 207 -10.31 0.12 7.31
N ARG A 208 -10.43 -0.22 8.59
CA ARG A 208 -10.84 -1.58 9.00
C ARG A 208 -12.26 -1.92 8.54
N LEU A 209 -13.19 -0.98 8.64
CA LEU A 209 -14.55 -1.13 8.10
C LEU A 209 -14.51 -1.42 6.60
N ARG A 210 -13.76 -0.61 5.84
CA ARG A 210 -13.62 -0.79 4.39
C ARG A 210 -13.06 -2.17 4.03
N ALA A 211 -12.04 -2.62 4.76
CA ALA A 211 -11.43 -3.93 4.58
C ALA A 211 -12.39 -5.10 4.87
N LEU A 212 -13.29 -4.94 5.84
CA LEU A 212 -14.29 -5.94 6.16
C LEU A 212 -15.44 -5.97 5.15
N LEU A 213 -15.89 -4.81 4.71
CA LEU A 213 -16.98 -4.68 3.73
C LEU A 213 -16.56 -5.17 2.36
N PHE A 214 -15.40 -4.76 1.91
CA PHE A 214 -14.88 -5.09 0.60
C PHE A 214 -13.37 -5.22 0.63
N PRO A 215 -12.85 -6.43 0.80
CA PRO A 215 -11.46 -6.72 0.55
C PRO A 215 -11.18 -6.51 -0.95
N GLU A 216 -10.79 -5.31 -1.36
CA GLU A 216 -10.42 -5.02 -2.74
C GLU A 216 -9.12 -5.70 -3.12
N VAL A 217 -9.21 -6.44 -4.21
CA VAL A 217 -8.07 -7.06 -4.88
C VAL A 217 -7.90 -6.42 -6.24
N ARG A 218 -6.81 -5.72 -6.44
CA ARG A 218 -6.35 -5.41 -7.78
C ARG A 218 -5.34 -6.46 -8.24
N ILE A 219 -5.83 -7.58 -8.75
CA ILE A 219 -4.99 -8.50 -9.53
C ILE A 219 -4.90 -7.90 -10.93
N ARG A 220 -3.70 -7.47 -11.34
CA ARG A 220 -3.42 -7.29 -12.75
C ARG A 220 -3.29 -8.66 -13.37
N GLN A 221 -4.12 -8.94 -14.35
CA GLN A 221 -4.06 -10.16 -15.15
C GLN A 221 -2.71 -10.26 -15.86
N ILE A 222 -1.82 -11.09 -15.29
CA ILE A 222 -0.96 -11.90 -16.13
C ILE A 222 -1.80 -13.15 -16.37
N ALA A 223 -2.16 -13.40 -17.62
CA ALA A 223 -2.92 -14.59 -18.00
C ALA A 223 -2.14 -15.83 -17.56
N LEU A 224 -2.67 -16.57 -16.59
CA LEU A 224 -2.19 -17.88 -16.18
C LEU A 224 -3.36 -18.88 -16.17
N PRO A 225 -3.12 -20.13 -16.56
CA PRO A 225 -4.17 -21.13 -16.69
C PRO A 225 -4.70 -21.57 -15.32
N LEU A 226 -6.01 -21.73 -15.32
CA LEU A 226 -6.84 -22.24 -14.22
C LEU A 226 -6.37 -23.59 -13.70
N ASN A 227 -5.92 -23.61 -12.45
CA ASN A 227 -6.09 -24.71 -11.48
C ASN A 227 -5.50 -24.22 -10.15
N GLU A 228 -6.33 -23.69 -9.25
CA GLU A 228 -5.94 -23.26 -7.92
C GLU A 228 -6.33 -24.30 -6.86
N PRO A 229 -5.45 -24.58 -5.89
CA PRO A 229 -5.82 -25.23 -4.64
C PRO A 229 -6.30 -24.21 -3.58
N GLU A 230 -7.27 -24.62 -2.80
CA GLU A 230 -8.11 -23.87 -1.84
C GLU A 230 -7.40 -23.12 -0.67
N TYR A 231 -6.08 -23.03 -0.62
CA TYR A 231 -5.33 -22.48 0.54
C TYR A 231 -4.83 -21.02 0.40
N ALA A 232 -5.10 -20.34 -0.72
CA ALA A 232 -4.57 -18.99 -1.02
C ALA A 232 -5.30 -17.81 -0.32
N ASN A 233 -6.29 -18.04 0.53
CA ASN A 233 -7.35 -17.07 0.76
C ASN A 233 -7.18 -16.05 1.91
N SER A 234 -6.16 -16.12 2.77
CA SER A 234 -6.00 -15.14 3.88
C SER A 234 -4.87 -14.13 3.66
N SER A 235 -3.76 -14.54 3.10
CA SER A 235 -2.57 -13.69 2.90
C SER A 235 -2.77 -12.60 1.87
N ASP A 236 -3.48 -12.89 0.78
CA ASP A 236 -3.76 -11.93 -0.28
C ASP A 236 -4.72 -10.82 0.15
N ARG A 237 -5.64 -11.09 1.07
CA ARG A 237 -6.59 -10.09 1.59
C ARG A 237 -5.91 -8.95 2.34
N VAL A 238 -4.86 -9.26 3.12
CA VAL A 238 -4.12 -8.27 3.91
C VAL A 238 -3.26 -7.36 3.02
N LEU A 239 -2.61 -7.90 1.98
CA LEU A 239 -1.84 -7.13 1.02
C LEU A 239 -2.69 -6.11 0.25
N LYS A 240 -3.96 -6.43 0.02
CA LYS A 240 -4.93 -5.59 -0.71
C LYS A 240 -5.47 -4.41 0.10
N VAL A 241 -5.68 -4.62 1.39
CA VAL A 241 -6.01 -3.55 2.35
C VAL A 241 -4.85 -2.55 2.44
N MET A 242 -3.63 -3.05 2.35
CA MET A 242 -2.42 -2.23 2.30
C MET A 242 -2.44 -1.24 1.14
N ASP A 243 -2.75 -1.69 -0.07
CA ASP A 243 -2.68 -0.86 -1.29
C ASP A 243 -3.64 0.34 -1.21
N LEU A 244 -4.86 0.15 -0.71
CA LEU A 244 -5.85 1.21 -0.56
C LEU A 244 -5.46 2.23 0.51
N ASN A 245 -5.00 1.77 1.67
CA ASN A 245 -4.57 2.63 2.75
C ASN A 245 -3.38 3.50 2.31
N GLN A 246 -2.46 2.93 1.56
CA GLN A 246 -1.27 3.63 1.07
C GLN A 246 -1.59 4.61 -0.05
N GLU A 247 -2.50 4.28 -0.95
CA GLU A 247 -3.02 5.23 -1.94
C GLU A 247 -3.68 6.43 -1.26
N GLN A 248 -4.49 6.19 -0.23
CA GLN A 248 -5.15 7.25 0.52
C GLN A 248 -4.15 8.13 1.29
N ILE A 249 -3.14 7.53 1.94
CA ILE A 249 -2.04 8.26 2.57
C ILE A 249 -1.35 9.13 1.52
N ALA A 250 -0.98 8.58 0.35
CA ALA A 250 -0.29 9.29 -0.71
C ALA A 250 -1.07 10.51 -1.21
N ARG A 251 -2.40 10.39 -1.34
CA ARG A 251 -3.30 11.48 -1.74
C ARG A 251 -3.49 12.52 -0.64
N SER A 252 -3.55 12.09 0.64
CA SER A 252 -3.79 12.98 1.79
C SER A 252 -2.55 13.74 2.26
N LEU A 253 -1.36 13.46 1.72
CA LEU A 253 -0.10 14.08 2.15
C LEU A 253 -0.08 15.61 2.00
N GLY A 254 -0.93 16.20 1.17
CA GLY A 254 -0.97 17.65 0.90
C GLY A 254 0.31 18.16 0.26
N GLU A 255 0.51 19.47 0.25
CA GLU A 255 1.65 20.14 -0.37
C GLU A 255 2.85 20.28 0.58
N GLY A 256 4.03 20.60 0.02
CA GLY A 256 5.26 20.86 0.75
C GLY A 256 6.09 19.62 1.06
N HIS A 257 7.05 19.78 1.99
CA HIS A 257 7.95 18.70 2.38
C HIS A 257 7.24 17.68 3.27
N ARG A 258 7.48 16.38 3.04
CA ARG A 258 6.86 15.25 3.75
C ARG A 258 7.89 14.19 4.11
N ILE A 259 7.72 13.58 5.26
CA ILE A 259 8.51 12.43 5.67
C ILE A 259 7.56 11.26 5.92
N ILE A 260 7.78 10.15 5.24
CA ILE A 260 7.15 8.88 5.52
C ILE A 260 8.14 8.04 6.30
N ARG A 261 7.92 7.95 7.60
CA ARG A 261 8.71 7.13 8.50
C ARG A 261 7.99 5.79 8.70
N GLY A 262 8.61 4.69 8.36
CA GLY A 262 7.92 3.40 8.45
C GLY A 262 8.84 2.22 8.59
N VAL A 263 8.34 1.16 9.24
CA VAL A 263 9.03 -0.12 9.37
C VAL A 263 9.19 -0.83 8.02
N ALA A 264 10.09 -1.81 7.94
CA ALA A 264 10.19 -2.68 6.77
C ALA A 264 8.81 -3.31 6.45
N GLY A 265 8.45 -3.40 5.18
CA GLY A 265 7.18 -4.00 4.77
C GLY A 265 5.92 -3.17 5.06
N SER A 266 6.04 -1.91 5.47
CA SER A 266 4.89 -1.02 5.67
C SER A 266 4.37 -0.36 4.40
N GLY A 267 5.01 -0.59 3.24
CA GLY A 267 4.58 -0.09 1.93
C GLY A 267 5.03 1.32 1.58
N LYS A 268 6.12 1.82 2.17
CA LYS A 268 6.70 3.14 1.87
C LYS A 268 6.89 3.39 0.36
N THR A 269 7.49 2.44 -0.34
CA THR A 269 7.73 2.50 -1.80
C THR A 269 6.43 2.61 -2.59
N LEU A 270 5.36 1.96 -2.13
CA LEU A 270 4.05 2.01 -2.78
C LEU A 270 3.39 3.37 -2.58
N ILE A 271 3.45 3.94 -1.36
CA ILE A 271 3.00 5.31 -1.09
C ILE A 271 3.74 6.30 -1.99
N LEU A 272 5.07 6.12 -2.14
CA LEU A 272 5.90 6.95 -3.02
C LEU A 272 5.44 6.83 -4.48
N ALA A 273 5.15 5.63 -4.97
CA ALA A 273 4.67 5.40 -6.33
C ALA A 273 3.29 6.04 -6.58
N PHE A 274 2.33 5.90 -5.66
CA PHE A 274 1.03 6.58 -5.75
C PHE A 274 1.17 8.11 -5.69
N ARG A 275 2.10 8.61 -4.86
CA ARG A 275 2.35 10.05 -4.79
C ARG A 275 2.97 10.57 -6.08
N ALA A 276 3.89 9.83 -6.70
CA ALA A 276 4.47 10.16 -7.99
C ALA A 276 3.41 10.23 -9.09
N GLU A 277 2.49 9.24 -9.11
CA GLU A 277 1.35 9.22 -10.04
C GLU A 277 0.46 10.46 -9.89
N TYR A 278 0.06 10.77 -8.65
CA TYR A 278 -0.74 11.95 -8.37
C TYR A 278 -0.05 13.24 -8.82
N LEU A 279 1.23 13.41 -8.49
CA LEU A 279 2.01 14.58 -8.86
C LEU A 279 2.26 14.66 -10.36
N ALA A 280 2.49 13.54 -11.06
CA ALA A 280 2.68 13.50 -12.52
C ALA A 280 1.46 14.07 -13.26
N HIS A 281 0.25 13.86 -12.75
CA HIS A 281 -0.96 14.39 -13.39
C HIS A 281 -1.19 15.88 -13.13
N THR A 282 -0.64 16.44 -12.04
CA THR A 282 -0.87 17.84 -11.64
C THR A 282 0.31 18.77 -11.93
N SER A 283 1.49 18.21 -12.18
CA SER A 283 2.74 18.97 -12.36
C SER A 283 2.96 19.45 -13.80
N SER A 284 3.61 20.59 -13.95
CA SER A 284 4.04 21.14 -15.24
C SER A 284 5.46 20.68 -15.63
N LYS A 285 6.34 20.49 -14.64
CA LYS A 285 7.69 19.94 -14.81
C LYS A 285 7.72 18.46 -14.42
N PRO A 286 8.76 17.71 -14.83
CA PRO A 286 8.90 16.31 -14.43
C PRO A 286 8.94 16.11 -12.90
N VAL A 287 8.50 14.93 -12.47
CA VAL A 287 8.70 14.40 -11.11
C VAL A 287 9.97 13.55 -11.11
N LEU A 288 10.86 13.74 -10.14
CA LEU A 288 12.07 12.95 -9.97
C LEU A 288 11.91 11.98 -8.79
N ILE A 289 12.17 10.69 -9.04
CA ILE A 289 12.31 9.68 -7.98
C ILE A 289 13.78 9.30 -7.90
N LEU A 290 14.34 9.43 -6.70
CA LEU A 290 15.70 9.02 -6.37
C LEU A 290 15.70 7.86 -5.39
N CYS A 291 16.57 6.88 -5.63
CA CYS A 291 16.84 5.77 -4.73
C CYS A 291 18.35 5.47 -4.68
N TYR A 292 18.77 4.63 -3.75
CA TYR A 292 20.17 4.25 -3.63
C TYR A 292 20.53 3.07 -4.54
N ALA A 293 19.72 2.04 -4.57
CA ALA A 293 20.03 0.76 -5.22
C ALA A 293 19.40 0.63 -6.61
N ASN A 294 20.16 0.06 -7.58
CA ASN A 294 19.68 -0.19 -8.94
C ASN A 294 18.45 -1.12 -9.01
N GLY A 295 18.35 -2.09 -8.10
CA GLY A 295 17.20 -3.00 -8.05
C GLY A 295 15.89 -2.29 -7.71
N ILE A 296 15.95 -1.30 -6.80
CA ILE A 296 14.80 -0.46 -6.44
C ILE A 296 14.44 0.46 -7.60
N ALA A 297 15.44 1.07 -8.25
CA ALA A 297 15.22 1.93 -9.42
C ALA A 297 14.49 1.17 -10.53
N GLY A 298 14.97 -0.01 -10.90
CA GLY A 298 14.33 -0.83 -11.93
C GLY A 298 12.90 -1.24 -11.59
N ARG A 299 12.62 -1.60 -10.32
CA ARG A 299 11.25 -1.90 -9.87
C ARG A 299 10.32 -0.69 -9.96
N LEU A 300 10.82 0.49 -9.57
CA LEU A 300 10.06 1.74 -9.67
C LEU A 300 9.82 2.14 -11.13
N GLU A 301 10.81 1.95 -12.01
CA GLU A 301 10.64 2.16 -13.46
C GLU A 301 9.53 1.27 -14.03
N ASP A 302 9.51 -0.02 -13.67
CA ASP A 302 8.45 -0.94 -14.08
C ASP A 302 7.07 -0.46 -13.60
N VAL A 303 6.97 -0.02 -12.34
CA VAL A 303 5.72 0.52 -11.79
C VAL A 303 5.29 1.80 -12.51
N MET A 304 6.21 2.70 -12.87
CA MET A 304 5.87 3.93 -13.61
C MET A 304 5.40 3.59 -15.03
N GLN A 305 6.06 2.65 -15.70
CA GLN A 305 5.66 2.15 -17.02
C GLN A 305 4.28 1.48 -16.98
N GLU A 306 4.02 0.64 -15.98
CA GLU A 306 2.72 0.01 -15.79
C GLU A 306 1.59 1.03 -15.57
N ARG A 307 1.90 2.19 -15.00
CA ARG A 307 0.96 3.29 -14.75
C ARG A 307 0.86 4.27 -15.93
N ALA A 308 1.63 4.05 -17.00
CA ALA A 308 1.72 4.92 -18.19
C ALA A 308 2.04 6.38 -17.84
N ILE A 309 3.01 6.58 -16.93
CA ILE A 309 3.50 7.91 -16.48
C ILE A 309 5.02 8.05 -16.61
N GLU A 310 5.70 7.12 -17.29
CA GLU A 310 7.16 7.11 -17.49
C GLU A 310 7.68 8.36 -18.18
N ASP A 311 6.90 8.99 -19.03
CA ASP A 311 7.25 10.24 -19.71
C ASP A 311 7.28 11.46 -18.77
N ARG A 312 6.60 11.38 -17.63
CA ARG A 312 6.45 12.46 -16.65
C ARG A 312 7.20 12.23 -15.36
N VAL A 313 7.58 10.99 -15.07
CA VAL A 313 8.29 10.58 -13.86
C VAL A 313 9.64 10.01 -14.22
N GLN A 314 10.69 10.68 -13.80
CA GLN A 314 12.05 10.24 -13.99
C GLN A 314 12.51 9.44 -12.76
N VAL A 315 12.81 8.15 -12.94
CA VAL A 315 13.40 7.31 -11.89
C VAL A 315 14.90 7.19 -12.11
N SER A 316 15.70 7.27 -11.06
CA SER A 316 17.14 7.05 -11.13
C SER A 316 17.74 6.70 -9.79
N THR A 317 18.88 5.99 -9.77
CA THR A 317 19.72 6.05 -8.57
C THR A 317 20.37 7.42 -8.45
N PHE A 318 20.66 7.84 -7.21
CA PHE A 318 21.23 9.16 -6.95
C PHE A 318 22.54 9.39 -7.72
N HIS A 319 23.46 8.44 -7.71
CA HIS A 319 24.73 8.57 -8.43
C HIS A 319 24.55 8.59 -9.96
N THR A 320 23.68 7.75 -10.50
CA THR A 320 23.35 7.77 -11.94
C THR A 320 22.76 9.11 -12.35
N TRP A 321 21.91 9.70 -11.51
CA TRP A 321 21.38 11.04 -11.71
C TRP A 321 22.49 12.09 -11.69
N CYS A 322 23.43 12.03 -10.73
CA CYS A 322 24.59 12.94 -10.70
C CYS A 322 25.44 12.85 -11.98
N PHE A 323 25.80 11.65 -12.42
CA PHE A 323 26.55 11.47 -13.68
C PHE A 323 25.81 12.02 -14.89
N ARG A 324 24.50 11.85 -14.95
CA ARG A 324 23.67 12.42 -16.00
C ARG A 324 23.68 13.95 -15.96
N MET A 325 23.59 14.57 -14.77
CA MET A 325 23.68 16.02 -14.62
C MET A 325 25.03 16.56 -15.13
N LEU A 326 26.14 15.95 -14.71
CA LEU A 326 27.47 16.34 -15.19
C LEU A 326 27.56 16.28 -16.73
N ARG A 327 27.05 15.20 -17.33
CA ARG A 327 27.06 15.01 -18.79
C ARG A 327 26.15 16.01 -19.51
N THR A 328 24.94 16.22 -19.01
CA THR A 328 23.94 17.09 -19.64
C THR A 328 24.39 18.55 -19.69
N TYR A 329 25.13 19.00 -18.67
CA TYR A 329 25.58 20.38 -18.54
C TYR A 329 27.08 20.55 -18.86
N ASP A 330 27.70 19.55 -19.48
CA ASP A 330 29.11 19.55 -19.90
C ASP A 330 30.10 19.89 -18.78
N ILE A 331 29.83 19.38 -17.59
CA ILE A 331 30.70 19.50 -16.40
C ILE A 331 31.71 18.35 -16.43
N PRO A 332 33.02 18.62 -16.26
CA PRO A 332 34.04 17.59 -16.21
C PRO A 332 33.75 16.52 -15.15
N GLN A 333 33.76 15.25 -15.57
CA GLN A 333 33.57 14.13 -14.65
C GLN A 333 34.91 13.79 -13.98
N PRO A 334 34.91 13.46 -12.68
CA PRO A 334 36.09 12.92 -11.99
C PRO A 334 36.59 11.64 -12.68
N THR A 335 37.89 11.59 -12.97
CA THR A 335 38.53 10.47 -13.68
C THR A 335 39.15 9.48 -12.70
N GLU A 336 39.50 8.30 -13.20
CA GLU A 336 40.22 7.28 -12.42
C GLU A 336 41.63 7.73 -12.07
N SER A 337 42.26 8.56 -12.91
CA SER A 337 43.54 9.15 -12.63
C SER A 337 43.52 10.14 -11.46
N ASP A 338 42.41 10.88 -11.30
CA ASP A 338 42.27 11.84 -10.21
C ASP A 338 41.81 11.18 -8.90
N TYR A 339 40.99 10.13 -9.03
CA TYR A 339 40.40 9.38 -7.91
C TYR A 339 40.48 7.88 -8.20
N PRO A 340 41.54 7.18 -7.80
CA PRO A 340 41.73 5.75 -8.06
C PRO A 340 40.63 4.89 -7.44
N GLU A 341 40.21 5.22 -6.20
CA GLU A 341 39.15 4.51 -5.53
C GLU A 341 37.76 4.89 -6.08
N PHE A 342 36.93 3.87 -6.30
CA PHE A 342 35.59 4.04 -6.89
C PHE A 342 34.69 4.93 -6.03
N ASP A 343 34.71 4.73 -4.70
CA ASP A 343 33.88 5.49 -3.75
C ASP A 343 34.30 6.95 -3.67
N ASP A 344 35.60 7.26 -3.74
CA ASP A 344 36.11 8.62 -3.78
C ASP A 344 35.68 9.34 -5.08
N ARG A 345 35.64 8.62 -6.19
CA ARG A 345 35.18 9.10 -7.49
C ARG A 345 33.68 9.41 -7.47
N LEU A 346 32.87 8.55 -6.83
CA LEU A 346 31.45 8.83 -6.61
C LEU A 346 31.25 10.09 -5.78
N ALA A 347 31.95 10.19 -4.64
CA ALA A 347 31.88 11.37 -3.77
C ALA A 347 32.33 12.67 -4.48
N ALA A 348 33.38 12.58 -5.30
CA ALA A 348 33.85 13.72 -6.10
C ALA A 348 32.80 14.15 -7.14
N SER A 349 32.10 13.19 -7.78
CA SER A 349 31.04 13.47 -8.73
C SER A 349 29.88 14.20 -8.08
N VAL A 350 29.47 13.80 -6.88
CA VAL A 350 28.41 14.48 -6.12
C VAL A 350 28.82 15.91 -5.78
N ARG A 351 30.06 16.11 -5.28
CA ARG A 351 30.59 17.45 -4.98
C ARG A 351 30.64 18.34 -6.22
N ALA A 352 31.00 17.78 -7.39
CA ALA A 352 31.03 18.52 -8.65
C ALA A 352 29.62 19.01 -9.05
N VAL A 353 28.60 18.15 -8.95
CA VAL A 353 27.20 18.55 -9.19
C VAL A 353 26.74 19.61 -8.21
N ALA A 354 26.98 19.43 -6.89
CA ALA A 354 26.59 20.39 -5.88
C ALA A 354 27.21 21.77 -6.14
N LYS A 355 28.51 21.81 -6.42
CA LYS A 355 29.23 23.04 -6.79
C LYS A 355 28.67 23.69 -8.04
N ALA A 356 28.37 22.91 -9.08
CA ALA A 356 27.82 23.43 -10.32
C ALA A 356 26.40 23.99 -10.15
N VAL A 357 25.58 23.41 -9.28
CA VAL A 357 24.26 23.95 -8.89
C VAL A 357 24.43 25.26 -8.14
N ASP A 358 25.35 25.34 -7.17
CA ASP A 358 25.58 26.55 -6.38
C ASP A 358 26.17 27.70 -7.22
N GLN A 359 26.90 27.39 -8.27
CA GLN A 359 27.44 28.35 -9.23
C GLN A 359 26.46 28.72 -10.37
N GLY A 360 25.29 28.07 -10.43
CA GLY A 360 24.29 28.30 -11.49
C GLY A 360 24.64 27.67 -12.84
N HIS A 361 25.71 26.86 -12.94
CA HIS A 361 26.04 26.11 -14.16
C HIS A 361 25.02 24.99 -14.41
N ILE A 362 24.52 24.37 -13.35
CA ILE A 362 23.36 23.46 -13.39
C ILE A 362 22.18 24.23 -12.79
N PRO A 363 21.08 24.46 -13.53
CA PRO A 363 19.92 25.14 -12.99
C PRO A 363 19.32 24.38 -11.80
N ALA A 364 18.99 25.09 -10.73
CA ALA A 364 18.19 24.58 -9.64
C ALA A 364 16.70 24.49 -10.05
N ALA A 365 15.85 23.93 -9.20
CA ALA A 365 14.39 23.91 -9.37
C ALA A 365 13.90 23.27 -10.72
N GLN A 366 14.60 22.24 -11.17
CA GLN A 366 14.26 21.56 -12.43
C GLN A 366 13.03 20.69 -12.37
N TYR A 367 12.63 20.23 -11.17
CA TYR A 367 11.53 19.28 -10.94
C TYR A 367 10.40 19.92 -10.14
N ASP A 368 9.16 19.65 -10.50
CA ASP A 368 8.02 20.08 -9.70
C ASP A 368 7.90 19.25 -8.41
N ALA A 369 8.43 18.03 -8.41
CA ALA A 369 8.56 17.22 -7.21
C ALA A 369 9.82 16.36 -7.21
N VAL A 370 10.39 16.12 -6.03
CA VAL A 370 11.47 15.15 -5.81
C VAL A 370 11.03 14.20 -4.68
N LEU A 371 11.04 12.91 -4.97
CA LEU A 371 10.66 11.84 -4.06
C LEU A 371 11.89 10.94 -3.84
N ILE A 372 12.19 10.62 -2.58
CA ILE A 372 13.37 9.81 -2.24
C ILE A 372 12.91 8.55 -1.52
N ASP A 373 13.23 7.38 -2.11
CA ASP A 373 13.02 6.09 -1.46
C ASP A 373 14.29 5.63 -0.74
N GLU A 374 14.12 4.90 0.37
CA GLU A 374 15.18 4.41 1.24
C GLU A 374 16.20 5.52 1.64
N ALA A 375 15.69 6.67 2.02
CA ALA A 375 16.49 7.86 2.30
C ALA A 375 17.51 7.70 3.45
N HIS A 376 17.39 6.64 4.25
CA HIS A 376 18.38 6.29 5.29
C HIS A 376 19.74 5.87 4.71
N ASP A 377 19.81 5.56 3.41
CA ASP A 377 21.07 5.29 2.70
C ASP A 377 21.74 6.55 2.14
N PHE A 378 21.03 7.69 2.16
CA PHE A 378 21.53 8.95 1.63
C PHE A 378 22.40 9.67 2.64
N GLU A 379 23.48 10.29 2.13
CA GLU A 379 24.28 11.23 2.91
C GLU A 379 23.52 12.55 3.08
N PRO A 380 23.71 13.29 4.18
CA PRO A 380 23.06 14.59 4.40
C PRO A 380 23.22 15.58 3.23
N GLU A 381 24.42 15.64 2.65
CA GLU A 381 24.72 16.51 1.50
C GLU A 381 23.93 16.13 0.25
N TRP A 382 23.62 14.84 0.06
CA TRP A 382 22.81 14.36 -1.07
C TRP A 382 21.36 14.81 -0.94
N LEU A 383 20.83 14.75 0.28
CA LEU A 383 19.48 15.23 0.58
C LEU A 383 19.39 16.76 0.38
N ALA A 384 20.40 17.51 0.84
CA ALA A 384 20.46 18.96 0.65
C ALA A 384 20.52 19.33 -0.85
N LEU A 385 21.29 18.59 -1.65
CA LEU A 385 21.34 18.77 -3.10
C LEU A 385 19.98 18.47 -3.75
N ALA A 386 19.34 17.37 -3.36
CA ALA A 386 18.03 16.98 -3.89
C ALA A 386 16.95 18.03 -3.61
N VAL A 387 16.95 18.65 -2.43
CA VAL A 387 16.03 19.75 -2.07
C VAL A 387 16.19 20.96 -3.00
N LYS A 388 17.43 21.32 -3.38
CA LYS A 388 17.69 22.45 -4.31
C LYS A 388 17.10 22.23 -5.70
N MET A 389 16.83 20.97 -6.08
CA MET A 389 16.27 20.63 -7.38
C MET A 389 14.75 20.77 -7.44
N VAL A 390 14.07 20.94 -6.31
CA VAL A 390 12.62 21.12 -6.23
C VAL A 390 12.21 22.53 -6.60
N ASN A 391 11.14 22.67 -7.38
CA ASN A 391 10.52 23.95 -7.69
C ASN A 391 10.03 24.65 -6.39
N PRO A 392 10.50 25.85 -6.08
CA PRO A 392 10.13 26.57 -4.85
C PRO A 392 8.66 26.94 -4.78
N THR A 393 7.93 26.91 -5.91
CA THR A 393 6.48 27.17 -5.94
C THR A 393 5.70 25.97 -5.43
N THR A 394 6.07 24.76 -5.85
CA THR A 394 5.37 23.53 -5.44
C THR A 394 5.85 23.02 -4.09
N LYS A 395 7.16 23.19 -3.80
CA LYS A 395 7.85 22.65 -2.60
C LYS A 395 7.57 21.15 -2.38
N ALA A 396 7.22 20.40 -3.42
CA ALA A 396 6.84 19.01 -3.30
C ALA A 396 8.08 18.12 -3.14
N PHE A 397 8.47 17.88 -1.90
CA PHE A 397 9.60 17.04 -1.53
C PHE A 397 9.15 15.96 -0.54
N MET A 398 9.45 14.70 -0.84
CA MET A 398 9.06 13.58 0.02
C MET A 398 10.22 12.63 0.26
N ILE A 399 10.36 12.19 1.49
CA ILE A 399 11.35 11.20 1.91
C ILE A 399 10.62 9.98 2.48
N ALA A 400 10.92 8.79 1.97
CA ALA A 400 10.59 7.51 2.58
C ALA A 400 11.82 6.99 3.37
N TYR A 401 11.63 6.77 4.67
CA TYR A 401 12.71 6.50 5.61
C TYR A 401 12.38 5.33 6.53
N ASP A 402 13.35 4.46 6.81
CA ASP A 402 13.22 3.32 7.72
C ASP A 402 14.25 3.42 8.85
N ASP A 403 13.77 3.56 10.08
CA ASP A 403 14.64 3.69 11.26
C ASP A 403 15.49 2.44 11.51
N MET A 404 14.91 1.26 11.30
CA MET A 404 15.58 0.00 11.56
C MET A 404 16.72 -0.26 10.58
N GLN A 405 16.60 0.23 9.36
CA GLN A 405 17.61 0.10 8.31
C GLN A 405 18.64 1.23 8.34
N ALA A 406 18.33 2.37 8.98
CA ALA A 406 19.28 3.48 9.21
C ALA A 406 20.47 3.12 10.10
N ILE A 407 20.38 2.04 10.85
CA ILE A 407 21.32 1.64 11.89
C ILE A 407 22.59 0.97 11.31
N TYR A 408 22.65 0.71 9.99
CA TYR A 408 23.84 0.13 9.32
C TYR A 408 25.11 1.01 9.41
N LYS A 409 24.96 2.29 9.63
CA LYS A 409 26.08 3.19 9.91
C LYS A 409 25.71 3.90 11.21
N ALA A 410 26.59 3.92 12.19
CA ALA A 410 26.44 4.63 13.47
C ALA A 410 26.25 6.14 13.25
N ARG A 411 25.37 6.53 12.33
CA ARG A 411 25.09 7.91 11.94
C ARG A 411 24.01 8.49 12.83
N LYS A 412 24.31 9.64 13.40
CA LYS A 412 23.29 10.49 14.03
C LYS A 412 22.23 10.82 12.97
N ARG A 413 20.95 10.68 13.32
CA ARG A 413 19.84 11.10 12.44
C ARG A 413 20.06 12.51 11.95
N PRO A 414 19.83 12.80 10.66
CA PRO A 414 19.96 14.15 10.15
C PRO A 414 18.94 15.07 10.82
N VAL A 415 19.37 16.26 11.19
CA VAL A 415 18.46 17.33 11.61
C VAL A 415 17.87 17.93 10.33
N TRP A 416 16.68 17.50 9.98
CA TRP A 416 16.02 17.82 8.70
C TRP A 416 16.03 19.32 8.36
N GLY A 417 15.78 20.19 9.37
CA GLY A 417 15.80 21.64 9.16
C GLY A 417 17.15 22.20 8.70
N GLN A 418 18.27 21.57 9.09
CA GLN A 418 19.62 21.99 8.65
C GLN A 418 19.87 21.64 7.18
N LEU A 419 19.12 20.68 6.63
CA LEU A 419 19.20 20.28 5.23
C LEU A 419 18.20 21.02 4.33
N GLY A 420 17.49 22.02 4.87
CA GLY A 420 16.43 22.73 4.15
C GLY A 420 15.11 21.95 4.03
N ILE A 421 14.93 20.88 4.83
CA ILE A 421 13.73 20.04 4.81
C ILE A 421 12.76 20.53 5.89
N GLU A 422 11.69 21.21 5.48
CA GLU A 422 10.68 21.82 6.34
C GLU A 422 9.54 20.82 6.66
N ALA A 423 9.86 19.71 7.35
CA ALA A 423 8.90 18.63 7.61
C ALA A 423 8.39 18.57 9.06
N LYS A 424 8.61 19.62 9.88
CA LYS A 424 8.11 19.65 11.26
C LYS A 424 6.58 19.56 11.27
N GLY A 425 6.04 18.59 12.01
CA GLY A 425 4.60 18.29 12.03
C GLY A 425 4.04 17.69 10.72
N ARG A 426 4.91 17.24 9.80
CA ARG A 426 4.54 16.69 8.50
C ARG A 426 5.17 15.31 8.28
N THR A 427 5.33 14.55 9.35
CA THR A 427 5.84 13.18 9.35
C THR A 427 4.65 12.21 9.49
N THR A 428 4.52 11.29 8.56
CA THR A 428 3.57 10.17 8.65
C THR A 428 4.32 8.94 9.14
N VAL A 429 3.78 8.27 10.16
CA VAL A 429 4.41 7.10 10.80
C VAL A 429 3.64 5.84 10.44
N LEU A 430 4.33 4.83 9.89
CA LEU A 430 3.79 3.54 9.48
C LEU A 430 4.38 2.43 10.35
N LYS A 431 3.59 1.88 11.27
CA LYS A 431 4.04 0.83 12.21
C LYS A 431 3.73 -0.58 11.74
N ILE A 432 2.69 -0.76 10.91
CA ILE A 432 2.20 -2.07 10.51
C ILE A 432 3.09 -2.66 9.41
N ASN A 433 3.58 -3.85 9.64
CA ASN A 433 4.26 -4.66 8.62
C ASN A 433 3.24 -5.57 7.93
N TYR A 434 2.92 -5.28 6.69
CA TYR A 434 1.99 -6.07 5.87
C TYR A 434 2.68 -7.16 5.05
N ARG A 435 4.01 -7.13 4.99
CA ARG A 435 4.82 -7.99 4.14
C ARG A 435 4.98 -9.39 4.72
N ASN A 436 5.48 -9.47 5.93
CA ASN A 436 5.87 -10.73 6.55
C ASN A 436 4.67 -11.39 7.23
N THR A 437 4.73 -12.72 7.38
CA THR A 437 3.83 -13.43 8.29
C THR A 437 4.18 -13.09 9.74
N ALA A 438 3.22 -13.27 10.66
CA ALA A 438 3.41 -13.03 12.08
C ALA A 438 4.57 -13.88 12.64
N GLN A 439 4.75 -15.11 12.12
CA GLN A 439 5.82 -16.03 12.51
C GLN A 439 7.19 -15.51 12.08
N ILE A 440 7.36 -15.12 10.80
CA ILE A 440 8.63 -14.57 10.31
C ILE A 440 8.98 -13.28 11.06
N LEU A 441 8.02 -12.37 11.22
CA LEU A 441 8.24 -11.11 11.91
C LEU A 441 8.53 -11.32 13.40
N GLY A 442 7.79 -12.23 14.06
CA GLY A 442 8.00 -12.62 15.45
C GLY A 442 9.39 -13.21 15.68
N PHE A 443 9.82 -14.12 14.80
CA PHE A 443 11.17 -14.71 14.85
C PHE A 443 12.26 -13.63 14.68
N ALA A 444 12.14 -12.77 13.66
CA ALA A 444 13.10 -11.70 13.41
C ALA A 444 13.19 -10.70 14.60
N ARG A 445 12.06 -10.37 15.22
CA ARG A 445 12.01 -9.48 16.40
C ARG A 445 12.67 -10.11 17.62
N ARG A 446 12.39 -11.39 17.93
CA ARG A 446 13.05 -12.11 19.05
C ARG A 446 14.56 -12.13 18.85
N PHE A 447 15.01 -12.49 17.65
CA PHE A 447 16.43 -12.54 17.29
C PHE A 447 17.16 -11.20 17.49
N ALA A 448 16.54 -10.09 17.14
CA ALA A 448 17.16 -8.76 17.16
C ALA A 448 16.74 -7.91 18.38
N ALA A 449 16.06 -8.48 19.38
CA ALA A 449 15.40 -7.75 20.47
C ALA A 449 16.29 -6.73 21.18
N ASP A 450 17.53 -7.11 21.56
CA ASP A 450 18.44 -6.25 22.33
C ASP A 450 19.02 -5.13 21.47
N VAL A 451 19.18 -5.37 20.17
CA VAL A 451 19.72 -4.38 19.22
C VAL A 451 18.66 -3.37 18.83
N ILE A 452 17.39 -3.80 18.86
CA ILE A 452 16.23 -2.96 18.53
C ILE A 452 15.78 -2.12 19.74
N SER A 453 15.91 -2.67 20.96
CA SER A 453 15.40 -2.08 22.21
C SER A 453 16.45 -1.25 22.95
N ALA A 454 17.45 -0.67 22.29
CA ALA A 454 18.48 0.14 22.95
C ALA A 454 17.84 1.24 23.84
N PRO A 455 18.24 1.32 25.13
CA PRO A 455 17.59 2.19 26.12
C PRO A 455 17.82 3.67 25.82
N GLY A 456 16.76 4.48 25.79
CA GLY A 456 16.89 5.93 25.73
C GLY A 456 15.70 6.74 25.24
N THR A 457 14.55 6.13 24.89
CA THR A 457 13.44 6.92 24.35
C THR A 457 12.10 6.51 24.96
N THR A 458 11.42 7.47 25.57
CA THR A 458 10.00 7.35 25.96
C THR A 458 9.10 7.35 24.73
N ALA A 459 7.92 6.75 24.83
CA ALA A 459 6.98 6.55 23.71
C ALA A 459 6.55 7.86 22.99
N ASP A 460 6.77 9.03 23.61
CA ASP A 460 6.44 10.35 23.07
C ASP A 460 7.62 11.05 22.34
N ASP A 461 8.77 10.40 22.24
CA ASP A 461 9.95 11.00 21.62
C ASP A 461 9.90 10.79 20.09
N GLU A 462 9.92 11.87 19.32
CA GLU A 462 10.07 11.83 17.83
C GLU A 462 11.28 10.98 17.39
N HIS A 463 12.12 10.57 18.33
CA HIS A 463 13.37 9.85 18.15
C HIS A 463 13.28 8.34 18.50
N ALA A 464 12.16 7.84 19.03
CA ALA A 464 12.00 6.42 19.36
C ALA A 464 12.08 5.54 18.10
N VAL A 465 12.80 4.41 18.20
CA VAL A 465 12.83 3.40 17.12
C VAL A 465 11.45 2.77 16.98
N LEU A 466 10.92 2.75 15.76
CA LEU A 466 9.62 2.14 15.49
C LEU A 466 9.74 0.61 15.53
N LEU A 467 8.97 -0.03 16.40
CA LEU A 467 8.82 -1.48 16.39
C LEU A 467 7.72 -1.88 15.40
N PRO A 468 7.98 -2.84 14.50
CA PRO A 468 6.97 -3.30 13.56
C PRO A 468 5.86 -4.06 14.27
N GLU A 469 4.60 -3.72 13.95
CA GLU A 469 3.40 -4.45 14.34
C GLU A 469 3.01 -5.38 13.19
N ASP A 470 2.62 -6.62 13.46
CA ASP A 470 2.18 -7.53 12.40
C ASP A 470 0.76 -7.19 11.92
N ALA A 471 0.48 -7.49 10.66
CA ALA A 471 -0.84 -7.28 10.04
C ALA A 471 -1.78 -8.49 10.22
N GLY A 472 -1.41 -9.47 11.03
CA GLY A 472 -2.21 -10.69 11.27
C GLY A 472 -2.07 -11.78 10.20
N ARG A 473 -1.12 -11.65 9.26
CA ARG A 473 -0.83 -12.71 8.29
C ARG A 473 -0.20 -13.92 9.00
N GLN A 474 -0.82 -15.09 8.84
CA GLN A 474 -0.30 -16.33 9.41
C GLN A 474 0.52 -17.10 8.36
N GLY A 475 1.55 -17.82 8.80
CA GLY A 475 2.42 -18.64 7.96
C GLY A 475 3.17 -19.69 8.78
N LEU A 476 4.16 -20.32 8.14
CA LEU A 476 5.00 -21.29 8.81
C LEU A 476 6.09 -20.59 9.65
N GLU A 477 6.51 -21.23 10.75
CA GLU A 477 7.69 -20.80 11.51
C GLU A 477 8.96 -20.91 10.64
N PRO A 478 9.87 -19.94 10.72
CA PRO A 478 11.18 -20.03 10.06
C PRO A 478 11.91 -21.33 10.43
N GLN A 479 12.40 -22.02 9.44
CA GLN A 479 13.16 -23.26 9.63
C GLN A 479 14.64 -22.95 9.85
N LEU A 480 15.25 -23.50 10.90
CA LEU A 480 16.68 -23.40 11.15
C LEU A 480 17.32 -24.79 11.00
N ARG A 481 18.32 -24.94 10.13
CA ARG A 481 18.98 -26.23 9.86
C ARG A 481 20.49 -26.15 10.02
N GLN A 482 21.01 -27.04 10.84
CA GLN A 482 22.46 -27.28 10.97
C GLN A 482 22.94 -28.25 9.90
N CYS A 483 24.06 -27.95 9.25
CA CYS A 483 24.72 -28.78 8.25
C CYS A 483 26.16 -29.03 8.66
N VAL A 484 26.81 -30.05 8.06
CA VAL A 484 28.19 -30.42 8.39
C VAL A 484 29.23 -29.54 7.67
N SER A 485 28.88 -28.89 6.59
CA SER A 485 29.73 -27.98 5.81
C SER A 485 28.88 -27.00 4.99
N VAL A 486 29.53 -25.97 4.42
CA VAL A 486 28.88 -25.02 3.51
C VAL A 486 28.35 -25.70 2.24
N GLU A 487 29.07 -26.72 1.73
CA GLU A 487 28.54 -27.52 0.63
C GLU A 487 27.29 -28.31 1.02
N ALA A 488 27.25 -28.86 2.24
CA ALA A 488 26.06 -29.55 2.75
C ALA A 488 24.89 -28.58 2.94
N GLU A 489 25.15 -27.32 3.35
CA GLU A 489 24.12 -26.27 3.36
C GLU A 489 23.55 -26.04 1.95
N ALA A 490 24.42 -25.96 0.93
CA ALA A 490 24.01 -25.77 -0.45
C ALA A 490 23.14 -26.92 -0.99
N HIS A 491 23.45 -28.18 -0.62
CA HIS A 491 22.60 -29.34 -0.94
C HIS A 491 21.23 -29.25 -0.23
N CYS A 492 21.23 -28.94 1.06
CA CYS A 492 20.01 -28.77 1.85
C CYS A 492 19.10 -27.67 1.27
N VAL A 493 19.68 -26.54 0.86
CA VAL A 493 18.95 -25.43 0.24
C VAL A 493 18.43 -25.83 -1.14
N ALA A 494 19.20 -26.60 -1.94
CA ALA A 494 18.74 -27.10 -3.25
C ALA A 494 17.49 -27.97 -3.11
N GLU A 495 17.50 -28.93 -2.16
CA GLU A 495 16.35 -29.79 -1.88
C GLU A 495 15.12 -28.98 -1.41
N TRP A 496 15.35 -27.99 -0.55
CA TRP A 496 14.28 -27.13 -0.07
C TRP A 496 13.67 -26.29 -1.22
N LEU A 497 14.50 -25.69 -2.10
CA LEU A 497 14.03 -24.92 -3.25
C LEU A 497 13.20 -25.78 -4.22
N ILE A 498 13.64 -27.02 -4.49
CA ILE A 498 12.89 -27.98 -5.31
C ILE A 498 11.57 -28.34 -4.63
N GLY A 499 11.58 -28.53 -3.31
CA GLY A 499 10.37 -28.74 -2.51
C GLY A 499 9.38 -27.58 -2.63
N GLN A 500 9.86 -26.34 -2.56
CA GLN A 500 9.02 -25.15 -2.74
C GLN A 500 8.43 -25.05 -4.16
N GLN A 501 9.24 -25.39 -5.16
CA GLN A 501 8.77 -25.42 -6.55
C GLN A 501 7.66 -26.49 -6.73
N HIS A 502 7.79 -27.66 -6.13
CA HIS A 502 6.75 -28.70 -6.12
C HIS A 502 5.51 -28.27 -5.31
N ALA A 503 5.66 -27.41 -4.31
CA ALA A 503 4.54 -26.82 -3.56
C ALA A 503 3.80 -25.70 -4.34
N GLY A 504 4.25 -25.38 -5.57
CA GLY A 504 3.58 -24.45 -6.46
C GLY A 504 4.22 -23.06 -6.58
N TYR A 505 5.36 -22.80 -5.92
CA TYR A 505 6.09 -21.56 -6.12
C TYR A 505 6.89 -21.60 -7.43
N GLU A 506 6.89 -20.50 -8.16
CA GLU A 506 7.73 -20.34 -9.35
C GLU A 506 9.18 -19.98 -8.99
N TRP A 507 10.16 -20.37 -9.81
CA TRP A 507 11.57 -20.08 -9.56
C TRP A 507 11.90 -18.61 -9.26
N PRO A 508 11.29 -17.59 -9.94
CA PRO A 508 11.53 -16.18 -9.62
C PRO A 508 11.01 -15.74 -8.25
N GLN A 509 10.12 -16.52 -7.64
CA GLN A 509 9.59 -16.28 -6.30
C GLN A 509 10.51 -16.77 -5.18
N LEU A 510 11.60 -17.47 -5.55
CA LEU A 510 12.55 -18.07 -4.64
C LEU A 510 13.87 -17.30 -4.67
N ALA A 511 14.47 -17.10 -3.50
CA ALA A 511 15.78 -16.46 -3.38
C ALA A 511 16.70 -17.20 -2.40
N VAL A 512 17.99 -17.13 -2.67
CA VAL A 512 19.05 -17.57 -1.76
C VAL A 512 19.92 -16.37 -1.43
N LEU A 513 20.04 -16.06 -0.15
CA LEU A 513 20.85 -14.98 0.37
C LEU A 513 22.09 -15.52 1.08
N TYR A 514 23.24 -14.93 0.78
CA TYR A 514 24.51 -15.33 1.37
C TYR A 514 25.30 -14.12 1.89
N PRO A 515 26.11 -14.27 2.97
CA PRO A 515 26.89 -13.17 3.52
C PRO A 515 28.11 -12.78 2.67
N GLU A 516 28.87 -13.77 2.16
CA GLU A 516 30.15 -13.59 1.48
C GLU A 516 30.17 -14.20 0.09
N HIS A 517 30.88 -13.58 -0.87
CA HIS A 517 30.87 -13.99 -2.29
C HIS A 517 31.33 -15.43 -2.53
N TRP A 518 32.36 -15.92 -1.79
CA TRP A 518 32.83 -17.29 -1.94
C TRP A 518 31.76 -18.34 -1.59
N ILE A 519 30.88 -18.04 -0.63
CA ILE A 519 29.70 -18.86 -0.32
C ILE A 519 28.76 -18.90 -1.51
N GLY A 520 28.46 -17.71 -2.09
CA GLY A 520 27.63 -17.61 -3.29
C GLY A 520 28.16 -18.46 -4.45
N GLU A 521 29.49 -18.54 -4.64
CA GLU A 521 30.12 -19.38 -5.68
C GLU A 521 29.92 -20.88 -5.42
N ILE A 522 30.02 -21.32 -4.16
CA ILE A 522 29.74 -22.71 -3.77
C ILE A 522 28.29 -23.04 -4.04
N PHE A 523 27.38 -22.18 -3.59
CA PHE A 523 25.94 -22.34 -3.78
C PHE A 523 25.59 -22.37 -5.27
N ALA A 524 26.12 -21.45 -6.09
CA ALA A 524 25.87 -21.42 -7.53
C ALA A 524 26.22 -22.77 -8.19
N ARG A 525 27.39 -23.33 -7.85
CA ARG A 525 27.88 -24.60 -8.38
C ARG A 525 26.99 -25.77 -8.00
N VAL A 526 26.58 -25.84 -6.72
CA VAL A 526 25.77 -26.95 -6.20
C VAL A 526 24.32 -26.85 -6.73
N LEU A 527 23.71 -25.67 -6.70
CA LEU A 527 22.35 -25.47 -7.18
C LEU A 527 22.20 -25.79 -8.66
N ILE A 528 23.15 -25.36 -9.50
CA ILE A 528 23.19 -25.71 -10.93
C ILE A 528 23.28 -27.25 -11.11
N LYS A 529 24.10 -27.93 -10.30
CA LYS A 529 24.23 -29.40 -10.35
C LYS A 529 22.91 -30.11 -10.00
N HIS A 530 22.06 -29.50 -9.15
CA HIS A 530 20.71 -29.98 -8.83
C HIS A 530 19.66 -29.59 -9.86
N GLY A 531 20.03 -28.91 -10.95
CA GLY A 531 19.11 -28.47 -12.00
C GLY A 531 18.28 -27.23 -11.63
N VAL A 532 18.64 -26.53 -10.55
CA VAL A 532 17.97 -25.29 -10.15
C VAL A 532 18.42 -24.15 -11.09
N PRO A 533 17.52 -23.51 -11.83
CA PRO A 533 17.87 -22.39 -12.69
C PRO A 533 18.23 -21.17 -11.85
N LEU A 534 19.42 -20.59 -12.07
CA LEU A 534 19.94 -19.48 -11.29
C LEU A 534 20.12 -18.20 -12.09
N ASP A 535 19.75 -17.09 -11.45
CA ASP A 535 20.15 -15.74 -11.84
C ASP A 535 21.13 -15.21 -10.78
N VAL A 536 22.40 -15.14 -11.15
CA VAL A 536 23.49 -14.71 -10.26
C VAL A 536 23.77 -13.23 -10.52
N ALA A 537 23.54 -12.37 -9.52
CA ALA A 537 23.93 -10.98 -9.58
C ALA A 537 25.45 -10.86 -9.65
N LYS A 538 26.01 -10.48 -10.80
CA LYS A 538 27.44 -10.22 -10.94
C LYS A 538 27.81 -8.92 -10.22
N ALA A 539 28.94 -8.93 -9.52
CA ALA A 539 29.48 -7.83 -8.74
C ALA A 539 29.78 -6.53 -9.54
N ASN A 540 29.77 -6.56 -10.86
CA ASN A 540 29.99 -5.42 -11.73
C ASN A 540 28.68 -4.92 -12.35
N GLY A 541 27.98 -4.09 -11.63
CA GLY A 541 27.22 -2.89 -11.99
C GLY A 541 26.31 -2.82 -13.23
N ASN A 542 26.07 -3.87 -13.99
CA ASN A 542 25.23 -3.79 -15.16
C ASN A 542 24.11 -4.82 -15.14
N ARG A 543 22.89 -4.29 -15.08
CA ARG A 543 21.60 -4.96 -15.30
C ARG A 543 21.51 -6.32 -14.61
N ILE A 544 20.78 -6.34 -13.51
CA ILE A 544 20.14 -7.58 -13.05
C ILE A 544 19.40 -8.10 -14.29
N LEU A 545 20.01 -9.10 -14.96
CA LEU A 545 19.37 -9.77 -16.08
C LEU A 545 18.06 -10.33 -15.55
N ARG A 546 16.94 -9.80 -16.01
CA ARG A 546 15.59 -10.21 -15.65
C ARG A 546 15.29 -11.58 -16.24
N SER A 547 15.94 -12.62 -15.73
CA SER A 547 15.50 -13.98 -16.01
C SER A 547 14.15 -14.17 -15.32
N ARG A 548 13.09 -14.22 -16.12
CA ARG A 548 11.72 -14.46 -15.65
C ARG A 548 11.50 -15.91 -15.17
N CYS A 549 12.54 -16.73 -15.15
CA CYS A 549 12.42 -18.16 -14.90
C CYS A 549 13.54 -18.74 -14.01
N ALA A 550 14.13 -17.95 -13.09
CA ALA A 550 15.28 -18.42 -12.31
C ALA A 550 15.23 -17.94 -10.85
N VAL A 551 15.80 -18.76 -9.94
CA VAL A 551 16.03 -18.43 -8.53
C VAL A 551 17.06 -17.29 -8.42
N ARG A 552 16.82 -16.34 -7.55
CA ARG A 552 17.76 -15.24 -7.28
C ARG A 552 18.81 -15.66 -6.27
N LEU A 553 20.08 -15.65 -6.68
CA LEU A 553 21.23 -15.86 -5.79
C LEU A 553 21.91 -14.51 -5.54
N LEU A 554 21.77 -13.97 -4.32
CA LEU A 554 22.14 -12.59 -3.97
C LEU A 554 22.98 -12.54 -2.70
N SER A 555 23.89 -11.57 -2.57
CA SER A 555 24.44 -11.26 -1.26
C SER A 555 23.35 -10.65 -0.37
N MET A 556 23.43 -10.85 0.96
CA MET A 556 22.50 -10.27 1.93
C MET A 556 22.39 -8.73 1.78
N HIS A 557 23.50 -8.07 1.44
CA HIS A 557 23.54 -6.63 1.15
C HIS A 557 22.77 -6.25 -0.12
N SER A 558 22.90 -7.06 -1.18
CA SER A 558 22.22 -6.81 -2.46
C SER A 558 20.72 -7.12 -2.41
N ALA A 559 20.27 -7.90 -1.43
CA ALA A 559 18.88 -8.21 -1.23
C ALA A 559 18.07 -7.07 -0.56
N LYS A 560 18.75 -6.01 -0.12
CA LYS A 560 18.10 -4.85 0.49
C LYS A 560 17.09 -4.21 -0.47
N GLY A 561 15.89 -3.92 0.01
CA GLY A 561 14.79 -3.38 -0.80
C GLY A 561 14.05 -4.40 -1.68
N LEU A 562 14.59 -5.61 -1.84
CA LEU A 562 13.92 -6.70 -2.55
C LEU A 562 13.07 -7.55 -1.61
N GLU A 563 12.15 -8.33 -2.17
CA GLU A 563 11.27 -9.23 -1.42
C GLU A 563 10.92 -10.46 -2.26
N PHE A 564 10.78 -11.60 -1.60
CA PHE A 564 10.50 -12.87 -2.25
C PHE A 564 9.53 -13.69 -1.40
N PRO A 565 8.61 -14.45 -2.00
CA PRO A 565 7.77 -15.38 -1.26
C PRO A 565 8.57 -16.34 -0.37
N CYS A 566 9.59 -16.99 -0.88
CA CYS A 566 10.41 -17.93 -0.12
C CYS A 566 11.90 -17.54 -0.18
N VAL A 567 12.55 -17.46 0.98
CA VAL A 567 13.96 -17.07 1.10
C VAL A 567 14.76 -18.12 1.89
N ALA A 568 15.83 -18.62 1.30
CA ALA A 568 16.86 -19.34 2.02
C ALA A 568 18.01 -18.40 2.39
N ILE A 569 18.40 -18.36 3.66
CA ILE A 569 19.53 -17.57 4.18
C ILE A 569 20.62 -18.55 4.58
N ALA A 570 21.73 -18.52 3.87
CA ALA A 570 22.78 -19.53 3.95
C ALA A 570 24.07 -18.97 4.55
N GLY A 571 24.91 -19.85 5.10
CA GLY A 571 26.24 -19.50 5.58
C GLY A 571 26.27 -18.63 6.83
N LEU A 572 25.21 -18.64 7.64
CA LEU A 572 25.10 -17.78 8.83
C LEU A 572 26.22 -18.00 9.85
N GLY A 573 26.79 -19.21 9.92
CA GLY A 573 27.93 -19.51 10.79
C GLY A 573 29.26 -18.84 10.40
N THR A 574 29.31 -18.13 9.25
CA THR A 574 30.51 -17.41 8.80
C THR A 574 30.48 -15.93 9.21
N LEU A 575 29.32 -15.38 9.54
CA LEU A 575 29.18 -13.99 9.97
C LEU A 575 29.93 -13.72 11.27
N GLY A 576 30.62 -12.57 11.34
CA GLY A 576 31.42 -12.15 12.51
C GLY A 576 32.85 -12.67 12.53
N ARG A 577 33.34 -13.40 11.51
CA ARG A 577 34.71 -13.93 11.44
C ARG A 577 35.77 -12.83 11.24
N HIS A 578 35.41 -11.72 10.63
CA HIS A 578 36.37 -10.66 10.28
C HIS A 578 36.42 -9.50 11.30
N GLY A 579 35.91 -9.70 12.53
CA GLY A 579 35.93 -8.69 13.58
C GLY A 579 34.88 -7.58 13.43
N GLU A 580 33.89 -7.81 12.59
CA GLU A 580 32.74 -6.91 12.47
C GLU A 580 31.94 -6.89 13.78
N PRO A 581 31.37 -5.73 14.17
CA PRO A 581 30.47 -5.67 15.32
C PRO A 581 29.32 -6.66 15.19
N ILE A 582 29.04 -7.41 16.24
CA ILE A 582 27.97 -8.41 16.24
C ILE A 582 26.60 -7.77 15.96
N GLU A 583 26.41 -6.52 16.40
CA GLU A 583 25.19 -5.74 16.19
C GLU A 583 24.92 -5.52 14.70
N ASP A 584 25.94 -5.29 13.87
CA ASP A 584 25.78 -5.08 12.43
C ASP A 584 25.40 -6.39 11.75
N ASN A 585 25.96 -7.52 12.18
CA ASN A 585 25.58 -8.85 11.69
C ASN A 585 24.15 -9.24 12.11
N ILE A 586 23.71 -8.86 13.32
CA ILE A 586 22.33 -9.04 13.77
C ILE A 586 21.38 -8.24 12.88
N ARG A 587 21.68 -6.99 12.60
CA ARG A 587 20.88 -6.13 11.73
C ARG A 587 20.81 -6.67 10.31
N LEU A 588 21.95 -7.07 9.75
CA LEU A 588 22.02 -7.67 8.41
C LEU A 588 21.14 -8.92 8.31
N THR A 589 21.23 -9.80 9.32
CA THR A 589 20.42 -11.02 9.39
C THR A 589 18.93 -10.71 9.59
N TYR A 590 18.58 -9.73 10.42
CA TYR A 590 17.20 -9.24 10.57
C TYR A 590 16.63 -8.78 9.23
N VAL A 591 17.39 -7.96 8.50
CA VAL A 591 16.97 -7.49 7.17
C VAL A 591 16.81 -8.67 6.21
N ALA A 592 17.72 -9.64 6.21
CA ALA A 592 17.64 -10.82 5.35
C ALA A 592 16.38 -11.67 5.67
N ILE A 593 16.07 -11.92 6.94
CA ILE A 593 14.87 -12.65 7.37
C ILE A 593 13.60 -11.94 6.90
N THR A 594 13.55 -10.63 7.04
CA THR A 594 12.39 -9.82 6.62
C THR A 594 12.24 -9.66 5.10
N ARG A 595 13.11 -10.24 4.28
CA ARG A 595 12.94 -10.34 2.82
C ARG A 595 11.93 -11.41 2.43
N ALA A 596 11.68 -12.40 3.29
CA ALA A 596 10.70 -13.45 3.04
C ALA A 596 9.29 -12.99 3.34
N THR A 597 8.34 -13.27 2.45
CA THR A 597 6.94 -12.92 2.66
C THR A 597 6.07 -14.11 3.09
N HIS A 598 6.48 -15.34 2.80
CA HIS A 598 5.75 -16.56 3.13
C HIS A 598 6.58 -17.56 3.94
N GLU A 599 7.76 -17.95 3.45
CA GLU A 599 8.58 -18.97 4.09
C GLU A 599 10.05 -18.60 4.14
N THR A 600 10.73 -19.03 5.21
CA THR A 600 12.17 -18.79 5.41
C THR A 600 12.86 -20.04 5.90
N LEU A 601 13.99 -20.38 5.23
CA LEU A 601 14.95 -21.37 5.66
C LEU A 601 16.27 -20.67 6.04
N LEU A 602 16.79 -20.93 7.23
CA LEU A 602 18.11 -20.46 7.68
C LEU A 602 19.03 -21.68 7.80
N THR A 603 20.25 -21.59 7.24
CA THR A 603 21.25 -22.67 7.34
C THR A 603 22.57 -22.18 7.90
N TYR A 604 23.24 -23.06 8.63
CA TYR A 604 24.57 -22.84 9.17
C TYR A 604 25.35 -24.14 9.29
N SER A 605 26.69 -24.07 9.15
CA SER A 605 27.59 -25.19 9.32
C SER A 605 28.51 -25.05 10.54
N ASN A 606 28.66 -23.85 11.07
CA ASN A 606 29.41 -23.57 12.28
C ASN A 606 28.55 -22.79 13.28
N VAL A 607 28.72 -23.06 14.56
CA VAL A 607 28.07 -22.33 15.63
C VAL A 607 28.93 -21.08 15.91
N SER A 608 28.38 -19.91 15.62
CA SER A 608 28.94 -18.60 15.96
C SER A 608 28.06 -17.93 17.02
N PRO A 609 28.50 -16.87 17.69
CA PRO A 609 27.65 -16.13 18.64
C PRO A 609 26.32 -15.66 18.02
N LEU A 610 26.30 -15.37 16.72
CA LEU A 610 25.10 -15.05 15.97
C LEU A 610 24.16 -16.25 15.86
N VAL A 611 24.72 -17.46 15.58
CA VAL A 611 23.94 -18.69 15.45
C VAL A 611 23.41 -19.15 16.81
N GLU A 612 24.19 -19.03 17.89
CA GLU A 612 23.70 -19.29 19.26
C GLU A 612 22.45 -18.49 19.58
N ARG A 613 22.41 -17.23 19.16
CA ARG A 613 21.27 -16.34 19.33
C ARG A 613 20.07 -16.72 18.46
N LEU A 614 20.27 -17.33 17.29
CA LEU A 614 19.17 -17.84 16.44
C LEU A 614 18.55 -19.11 17.02
N ILE A 615 19.32 -19.88 17.79
CA ILE A 615 18.89 -21.14 18.42
C ILE A 615 18.16 -20.86 19.74
N ALA A 616 18.55 -19.81 20.48
CA ALA A 616 17.95 -19.41 21.75
C ALA A 616 16.54 -18.82 21.54
#